data_9f60a3346f90a560625222a1bc2f2b26
#
_entry.id   9f60a3346f90a560625222a1bc2f2b26
#
_cell.length_a   1.000
_cell.length_b   1.000
_cell.length_c   1.000
_cell.angle_alpha   90.00
_cell.angle_beta   90.00
_cell.angle_gamma   90.00
#
_symmetry.space_group_name_H-M   'P 1'
#
loop_
_entity.id
_entity.type
_entity.pdbx_description
1 polymer ?
#
loop_
_entity_poly.entity_id
_entity_poly.type
_entity_poly.pdbx_seq_one_letter_code
_entity_poly.pdbx_strand_id
1 'polypeptide(L)'
;MVSAYDELPRTPANFVALSPLRYLERAAYIYPHQDAIIHGHRHISWRETYLRCCQFASQLQKLGITKNDTVSVLLPNVPAMIEAHFAVPMAGAVLNTLNTRLDAKTIAFMLDHAETKVLLVDPEFASVAQEALALVGRDIFVIDVDDAEYENCFAAPIGQIEYEDWLTEGDDNFEWHLPQDEWDAISLNYTSGTTGNPKGVVYHHRGAYINAASNIIACGMTPRATYLWTLPLFHCNGWCFAWTMAANGGTNICLRKIDPELIFKLIAEHKVDYFCGAPIVLSMLINTPEEQRAHFEHRVEVMVAGAAPPAAIIEGMRHIGINVTHVYGLTETYGPSALCASQAGWSDLSIQEQAQLHSRQGVPYPLQDGMKVLDPDTMQPVPHDGQTMGEIMFRGNIVMKGYLKNPEATAEAFAGGWFHTGDLAVCQPDGYAKITDRSKDCLLYTSDAADDSLRV
;
A
#
# COMPACT_ATOMS: atom_id res chain seq x y z
N MET A 1 -15.78 -42.78 10.97
CA MET A 1 -16.64 -42.06 11.95
C MET A 1 -16.26 -40.56 11.86
N VAL A 2 -17.20 -39.71 11.62
CA VAL A 2 -17.01 -38.25 11.71
C VAL A 2 -16.76 -37.92 13.19
N SER A 3 -15.77 -37.10 13.50
CA SER A 3 -15.50 -36.67 14.88
C SER A 3 -16.61 -35.75 15.36
N ALA A 4 -16.96 -35.80 16.64
CA ALA A 4 -17.91 -34.84 17.24
C ALA A 4 -17.48 -33.39 17.06
N TYR A 5 -16.19 -33.11 16.91
CA TYR A 5 -15.68 -31.77 16.59
C TYR A 5 -16.03 -31.32 15.17
N ASP A 6 -16.11 -32.26 14.22
CA ASP A 6 -16.43 -31.97 12.81
C ASP A 6 -17.96 -31.79 12.58
N GLU A 7 -18.79 -32.15 13.58
CA GLU A 7 -20.24 -31.97 13.54
C GLU A 7 -20.69 -30.55 13.90
N LEU A 8 -19.76 -29.69 14.36
CA LEU A 8 -20.06 -28.29 14.72
C LEU A 8 -20.09 -27.42 13.45
N PRO A 9 -21.29 -26.95 13.00
CA PRO A 9 -21.40 -26.21 11.74
C PRO A 9 -20.93 -24.77 11.88
N ARG A 10 -20.51 -24.18 10.77
CA ARG A 10 -20.41 -22.74 10.64
C ARG A 10 -21.80 -22.14 10.59
N THR A 11 -22.02 -21.07 11.37
CA THR A 11 -23.27 -20.32 11.42
C THR A 11 -22.98 -18.83 11.36
N PRO A 12 -23.95 -17.96 11.08
CA PRO A 12 -23.74 -16.52 11.14
C PRO A 12 -23.28 -15.98 12.51
N ALA A 13 -23.44 -16.78 13.57
CA ALA A 13 -22.98 -16.42 14.91
C ALA A 13 -21.48 -16.64 15.14
N ASN A 14 -20.87 -17.56 14.41
CA ASN A 14 -19.48 -17.99 14.66
C ASN A 14 -18.56 -17.88 13.42
N PHE A 15 -19.10 -17.45 12.28
CA PHE A 15 -18.34 -17.25 11.05
C PHE A 15 -18.83 -16.04 10.26
N VAL A 16 -17.91 -15.11 10.00
CA VAL A 16 -18.12 -13.95 9.13
C VAL A 16 -16.87 -13.82 8.25
N ALA A 17 -17.05 -13.53 6.96
CA ALA A 17 -15.94 -13.30 6.04
C ALA A 17 -15.07 -12.13 6.51
N LEU A 18 -13.75 -12.31 6.50
CA LEU A 18 -12.80 -11.25 6.83
C LEU A 18 -12.83 -10.16 5.76
N SER A 19 -13.03 -8.93 6.18
CA SER A 19 -13.01 -7.76 5.30
C SER A 19 -12.63 -6.50 6.08
N PRO A 20 -11.74 -5.64 5.55
CA PRO A 20 -11.37 -4.39 6.21
C PRO A 20 -12.53 -3.38 6.28
N LEU A 21 -13.64 -3.61 5.58
CA LEU A 21 -14.85 -2.77 5.67
C LEU A 21 -15.41 -2.73 7.10
N ARG A 22 -15.27 -3.82 7.85
CA ARG A 22 -15.63 -3.86 9.28
C ARG A 22 -14.84 -2.90 10.14
N TYR A 23 -13.63 -2.57 9.75
CA TYR A 23 -12.81 -1.61 10.49
C TYR A 23 -13.42 -0.21 10.43
N LEU A 24 -13.85 0.22 9.23
CA LEU A 24 -14.52 1.52 9.07
C LEU A 24 -15.84 1.58 9.85
N GLU A 25 -16.70 0.56 9.71
CA GLU A 25 -17.97 0.49 10.45
C GLU A 25 -17.73 0.58 11.97
N ARG A 26 -16.74 -0.18 12.47
CA ARG A 26 -16.37 -0.15 13.88
C ARG A 26 -15.83 1.21 14.30
N ALA A 27 -14.94 1.82 13.53
CA ALA A 27 -14.36 3.13 13.85
C ALA A 27 -15.46 4.21 13.92
N ALA A 28 -16.38 4.22 12.95
CA ALA A 28 -17.52 5.13 12.94
C ALA A 28 -18.48 4.94 14.14
N TYR A 29 -18.65 3.69 14.58
CA TYR A 29 -19.49 3.38 15.73
C TYR A 29 -18.85 3.76 17.08
N ILE A 30 -17.53 3.46 17.26
CA ILE A 30 -16.83 3.66 18.54
C ILE A 30 -16.34 5.11 18.69
N TYR A 31 -15.85 5.72 17.57
CA TYR A 31 -15.21 7.03 17.56
C TYR A 31 -15.91 8.03 16.61
N PRO A 32 -17.25 8.19 16.66
CA PRO A 32 -18.02 8.92 15.64
C PRO A 32 -17.56 10.37 15.43
N HIS A 33 -17.05 11.02 16.48
CA HIS A 33 -16.68 12.44 16.46
C HIS A 33 -15.17 12.69 16.41
N GLN A 34 -14.36 11.62 16.38
CA GLN A 34 -12.92 11.75 16.21
C GLN A 34 -12.60 11.97 14.73
N ASP A 35 -11.62 12.82 14.45
CA ASP A 35 -11.10 13.01 13.11
C ASP A 35 -10.56 11.70 12.54
N ALA A 36 -11.12 11.26 11.44
CA ALA A 36 -10.63 10.16 10.62
C ALA A 36 -9.62 10.65 9.59
N ILE A 37 -9.90 11.84 9.01
CA ILE A 37 -9.11 12.43 7.93
C ILE A 37 -8.96 13.92 8.21
N ILE A 38 -7.73 14.42 8.12
CA ILE A 38 -7.41 15.85 8.10
C ILE A 38 -6.70 16.15 6.78
N HIS A 39 -7.19 17.17 6.06
CA HIS A 39 -6.61 17.65 4.81
C HIS A 39 -6.66 19.18 4.78
N GLY A 40 -5.52 19.84 4.99
CA GLY A 40 -5.49 21.25 5.18
C GLY A 40 -6.39 21.71 6.34
N HIS A 41 -7.38 22.52 6.04
CA HIS A 41 -8.38 23.01 7.02
C HIS A 41 -9.60 22.09 7.14
N ARG A 42 -9.70 21.06 6.31
CA ARG A 42 -10.82 20.14 6.29
C ARG A 42 -10.61 19.00 7.29
N HIS A 43 -11.52 18.87 8.23
CA HIS A 43 -11.59 17.82 9.23
C HIS A 43 -12.81 16.95 8.96
N ILE A 44 -12.63 15.65 8.76
CA ILE A 44 -13.70 14.68 8.48
C ILE A 44 -13.66 13.63 9.58
N SER A 45 -14.75 13.51 10.33
CA SER A 45 -14.87 12.52 11.42
C SER A 45 -15.06 11.10 10.89
N TRP A 46 -14.86 10.08 11.75
CA TRP A 46 -15.12 8.67 11.38
C TRP A 46 -16.58 8.43 10.98
N ARG A 47 -17.52 9.08 11.66
CA ARG A 47 -18.94 9.00 11.27
C ARG A 47 -19.17 9.59 9.89
N GLU A 48 -18.66 10.76 9.63
CA GLU A 48 -18.79 11.44 8.35
C GLU A 48 -18.10 10.64 7.23
N THR A 49 -16.90 10.13 7.46
CA THR A 49 -16.19 9.24 6.52
C THR A 49 -17.04 8.02 6.17
N TYR A 50 -17.68 7.39 7.16
CA TYR A 50 -18.55 6.24 6.92
C TYR A 50 -19.77 6.61 6.06
N LEU A 51 -20.47 7.70 6.39
CA LEU A 51 -21.63 8.16 5.63
C LEU A 51 -21.26 8.52 4.19
N ARG A 52 -20.14 9.21 3.99
CA ARG A 52 -19.62 9.55 2.66
C ARG A 52 -19.25 8.29 1.86
N CYS A 53 -18.69 7.27 2.50
CA CYS A 53 -18.44 5.99 1.84
C CYS A 53 -19.75 5.27 1.45
N CYS A 54 -20.81 5.35 2.29
CA CYS A 54 -22.13 4.84 1.94
C CYS A 54 -22.74 5.59 0.73
N GLN A 55 -22.66 6.92 0.74
CA GLN A 55 -23.08 7.75 -0.39
C GLN A 55 -22.35 7.37 -1.68
N PHE A 56 -21.03 7.27 -1.63
CA PHE A 56 -20.20 6.88 -2.77
C PHE A 56 -20.60 5.49 -3.30
N ALA A 57 -20.71 4.48 -2.42
CA ALA A 57 -21.10 3.12 -2.79
C ALA A 57 -22.50 3.09 -3.43
N SER A 58 -23.47 3.85 -2.88
CA SER A 58 -24.82 3.95 -3.44
C SER A 58 -24.83 4.56 -4.83
N GLN A 59 -24.01 5.57 -5.06
CA GLN A 59 -23.86 6.20 -6.37
C GLN A 59 -23.21 5.25 -7.40
N LEU A 60 -22.22 4.48 -7.00
CA LEU A 60 -21.66 3.43 -7.86
C LEU A 60 -22.75 2.41 -8.26
N GLN A 61 -23.60 2.02 -7.32
CA GLN A 61 -24.71 1.11 -7.59
C GLN A 61 -25.72 1.73 -8.58
N LYS A 62 -26.02 3.03 -8.45
CA LYS A 62 -26.89 3.76 -9.42
C LYS A 62 -26.30 3.79 -10.83
N LEU A 63 -24.96 3.83 -10.97
CA LEU A 63 -24.25 3.69 -12.23
C LEU A 63 -24.22 2.25 -12.76
N GLY A 64 -24.84 1.29 -12.07
CA GLY A 64 -24.85 -0.12 -12.45
C GLY A 64 -23.56 -0.87 -12.17
N ILE A 65 -22.72 -0.36 -11.28
CA ILE A 65 -21.51 -1.05 -10.82
C ILE A 65 -21.92 -2.25 -9.95
N THR A 66 -21.32 -3.38 -10.24
CA THR A 66 -21.61 -4.66 -9.58
C THR A 66 -20.32 -5.36 -9.15
N LYS A 67 -20.46 -6.55 -8.56
CA LYS A 67 -19.33 -7.38 -8.11
C LYS A 67 -18.30 -7.58 -9.22
N ASN A 68 -17.01 -7.36 -8.89
CA ASN A 68 -15.85 -7.47 -9.76
C ASN A 68 -15.75 -6.40 -10.86
N ASP A 69 -16.63 -5.42 -10.94
CA ASP A 69 -16.42 -4.26 -11.79
C ASP A 69 -15.26 -3.41 -11.24
N THR A 70 -14.51 -2.79 -12.13
CA THR A 70 -13.36 -1.98 -11.72
C THR A 70 -13.71 -0.50 -11.69
N VAL A 71 -13.41 0.12 -10.55
CA VAL A 71 -13.39 1.58 -10.36
C VAL A 71 -11.94 2.02 -10.22
N SER A 72 -11.47 2.85 -11.14
CA SER A 72 -10.11 3.37 -11.13
C SER A 72 -10.06 4.76 -10.51
N VAL A 73 -8.94 5.07 -9.84
CA VAL A 73 -8.71 6.40 -9.26
C VAL A 73 -7.31 6.91 -9.64
N LEU A 74 -7.24 8.12 -10.15
CA LEU A 74 -6.01 8.84 -10.48
C LEU A 74 -5.94 10.09 -9.59
N LEU A 75 -5.63 9.88 -8.33
CA LEU A 75 -5.69 10.88 -7.26
C LEU A 75 -4.37 10.94 -6.48
N PRO A 76 -3.99 12.12 -5.97
CA PRO A 76 -2.95 12.22 -4.95
C PRO A 76 -3.49 11.76 -3.59
N ASN A 77 -2.72 11.98 -2.52
CA ASN A 77 -3.17 11.67 -1.16
C ASN A 77 -4.18 12.71 -0.66
N VAL A 78 -5.45 12.51 -1.02
CA VAL A 78 -6.59 13.39 -0.65
C VAL A 78 -7.72 12.54 -0.01
N PRO A 79 -8.70 13.16 0.66
CA PRO A 79 -9.79 12.44 1.33
C PRO A 79 -10.52 11.44 0.43
N ALA A 80 -10.87 11.83 -0.79
CA ALA A 80 -11.56 10.96 -1.76
C ALA A 80 -10.79 9.67 -2.06
N MET A 81 -9.44 9.72 -2.04
CA MET A 81 -8.61 8.53 -2.23
C MET A 81 -8.75 7.55 -1.05
N ILE A 82 -8.83 8.04 0.19
CA ILE A 82 -9.07 7.21 1.38
C ILE A 82 -10.49 6.66 1.35
N GLU A 83 -11.48 7.48 1.03
CA GLU A 83 -12.89 7.07 0.91
C GLU A 83 -13.07 5.97 -0.13
N ALA A 84 -12.37 6.04 -1.28
CA ALA A 84 -12.41 5.03 -2.32
C ALA A 84 -11.95 3.64 -1.84
N HIS A 85 -10.99 3.57 -0.88
CA HIS A 85 -10.53 2.29 -0.31
C HIS A 85 -11.64 1.51 0.41
N PHE A 86 -12.69 2.20 0.84
CA PHE A 86 -13.84 1.60 1.50
C PHE A 86 -15.08 1.55 0.60
N ALA A 87 -15.41 2.66 -0.03
CA ALA A 87 -16.65 2.81 -0.79
C ALA A 87 -16.71 1.89 -2.02
N VAL A 88 -15.60 1.74 -2.75
CA VAL A 88 -15.56 0.86 -3.93
C VAL A 88 -15.82 -0.60 -3.52
N PRO A 89 -15.12 -1.18 -2.52
CA PRO A 89 -15.46 -2.52 -2.06
C PRO A 89 -16.83 -2.64 -1.35
N MET A 90 -17.38 -1.57 -0.76
CA MET A 90 -18.77 -1.56 -0.25
C MET A 90 -19.79 -1.78 -1.37
N ALA A 91 -19.52 -1.27 -2.57
CA ALA A 91 -20.34 -1.54 -3.74
C ALA A 91 -20.07 -2.95 -4.36
N GLY A 92 -19.15 -3.74 -3.78
CA GLY A 92 -18.73 -5.04 -4.30
C GLY A 92 -17.74 -4.96 -5.47
N ALA A 93 -17.29 -3.77 -5.82
CA ALA A 93 -16.37 -3.48 -6.91
C ALA A 93 -14.89 -3.62 -6.48
N VAL A 94 -14.01 -3.56 -7.45
CA VAL A 94 -12.55 -3.66 -7.27
C VAL A 94 -11.92 -2.28 -7.45
N LEU A 95 -11.22 -1.80 -6.43
CA LEU A 95 -10.50 -0.52 -6.48
C LEU A 95 -9.20 -0.67 -7.27
N ASN A 96 -9.02 0.12 -8.33
CA ASN A 96 -7.76 0.21 -9.06
C ASN A 96 -7.11 1.58 -8.86
N THR A 97 -6.02 1.60 -8.10
CA THR A 97 -5.29 2.84 -7.81
C THR A 97 -4.18 3.06 -8.83
N LEU A 98 -4.27 4.12 -9.62
CA LEU A 98 -3.33 4.44 -10.68
C LEU A 98 -2.18 5.31 -10.16
N ASN A 99 -0.97 5.01 -10.61
CA ASN A 99 0.19 5.82 -10.30
C ASN A 99 0.11 7.15 -11.07
N THR A 100 0.08 8.26 -10.34
CA THR A 100 -0.07 9.62 -10.88
C THR A 100 1.12 10.13 -11.69
N ARG A 101 2.22 9.36 -11.76
CA ARG A 101 3.44 9.71 -12.50
C ARG A 101 3.57 9.00 -13.85
N LEU A 102 2.56 8.22 -14.23
CA LEU A 102 2.57 7.45 -15.47
C LEU A 102 2.17 8.32 -16.67
N ASP A 103 2.65 7.92 -17.83
CA ASP A 103 2.23 8.50 -19.12
C ASP A 103 0.84 8.00 -19.55
N ALA A 104 0.24 8.73 -20.49
CA ALA A 104 -1.11 8.45 -20.99
C ALA A 104 -1.27 7.06 -21.61
N LYS A 105 -0.26 6.51 -22.28
CA LYS A 105 -0.34 5.18 -22.90
C LYS A 105 -0.38 4.08 -21.84
N THR A 106 0.43 4.22 -20.80
CA THR A 106 0.46 3.27 -19.67
C THR A 106 -0.85 3.33 -18.89
N ILE A 107 -1.38 4.52 -18.63
CA ILE A 107 -2.70 4.70 -17.99
C ILE A 107 -3.80 4.08 -18.87
N ALA A 108 -3.82 4.36 -20.17
CA ALA A 108 -4.78 3.79 -21.10
C ALA A 108 -4.76 2.26 -21.10
N PHE A 109 -3.55 1.66 -21.13
CA PHE A 109 -3.40 0.22 -21.00
C PHE A 109 -4.02 -0.30 -19.71
N MET A 110 -3.76 0.34 -18.56
CA MET A 110 -4.30 -0.09 -17.27
C MET A 110 -5.82 0.03 -17.21
N LEU A 111 -6.37 1.13 -17.72
CA LEU A 111 -7.83 1.35 -17.79
C LEU A 111 -8.52 0.30 -18.67
N ASP A 112 -7.94 -0.03 -19.80
CA ASP A 112 -8.49 -1.02 -20.72
C ASP A 112 -8.32 -2.45 -20.21
N HIS A 113 -7.12 -2.82 -19.75
CA HIS A 113 -6.84 -4.14 -19.20
C HIS A 113 -7.70 -4.45 -17.96
N ALA A 114 -7.92 -3.45 -17.09
CA ALA A 114 -8.77 -3.56 -15.90
C ALA A 114 -10.27 -3.50 -16.23
N GLU A 115 -10.66 -3.22 -17.48
CA GLU A 115 -12.07 -2.99 -17.87
C GLU A 115 -12.74 -1.92 -16.99
N THR A 116 -12.02 -0.83 -16.68
CA THR A 116 -12.48 0.25 -15.82
C THR A 116 -13.82 0.82 -16.29
N LYS A 117 -14.82 0.88 -15.43
CA LYS A 117 -16.13 1.47 -15.72
C LYS A 117 -16.27 2.91 -15.25
N VAL A 118 -15.64 3.23 -14.11
CA VAL A 118 -15.65 4.56 -13.51
C VAL A 118 -14.20 4.98 -13.23
N LEU A 119 -13.87 6.23 -13.54
CA LEU A 119 -12.58 6.85 -13.23
C LEU A 119 -12.81 8.11 -12.41
N LEU A 120 -12.24 8.15 -11.20
CA LEU A 120 -12.10 9.38 -10.43
C LEU A 120 -10.75 10.01 -10.79
N VAL A 121 -10.74 11.29 -11.10
CA VAL A 121 -9.53 12.00 -11.53
C VAL A 121 -9.40 13.35 -10.83
N ASP A 122 -8.21 13.63 -10.30
CA ASP A 122 -7.88 14.96 -9.81
C ASP A 122 -7.54 15.89 -11.00
N PRO A 123 -8.02 17.13 -11.02
CA PRO A 123 -7.77 18.07 -12.12
C PRO A 123 -6.28 18.30 -12.43
N GLU A 124 -5.37 18.11 -11.46
CA GLU A 124 -3.92 18.14 -11.71
C GLU A 124 -3.49 17.13 -12.79
N PHE A 125 -4.21 16.02 -12.92
CA PHE A 125 -3.93 14.95 -13.88
C PHE A 125 -4.90 14.93 -15.06
N ALA A 126 -5.76 15.94 -15.21
CA ALA A 126 -6.79 16.00 -16.27
C ALA A 126 -6.21 15.84 -17.67
N SER A 127 -5.08 16.49 -17.98
CA SER A 127 -4.45 16.41 -19.32
C SER A 127 -4.02 14.98 -19.66
N VAL A 128 -3.28 14.31 -18.77
CA VAL A 128 -2.82 12.94 -19.02
C VAL A 128 -3.97 11.94 -19.03
N ALA A 129 -4.99 12.16 -18.18
CA ALA A 129 -6.19 11.33 -18.15
C ALA A 129 -7.01 11.47 -19.44
N GLN A 130 -7.17 12.68 -19.98
CA GLN A 130 -7.87 12.95 -21.25
C GLN A 130 -7.17 12.27 -22.43
N GLU A 131 -5.83 12.36 -22.49
CA GLU A 131 -5.04 11.66 -23.51
C GLU A 131 -5.19 10.13 -23.37
N ALA A 132 -5.18 9.60 -22.13
CA ALA A 132 -5.37 8.17 -21.89
C ALA A 132 -6.78 7.71 -22.30
N LEU A 133 -7.83 8.44 -21.93
CA LEU A 133 -9.22 8.14 -22.29
C LEU A 133 -9.44 8.13 -23.81
N ALA A 134 -8.76 9.02 -24.56
CA ALA A 134 -8.81 9.04 -26.01
C ALA A 134 -8.19 7.78 -26.67
N LEU A 135 -7.29 7.09 -25.96
CA LEU A 135 -6.67 5.83 -26.42
C LEU A 135 -7.50 4.59 -26.03
N VAL A 136 -8.39 4.70 -25.04
CA VAL A 136 -9.29 3.60 -24.64
C VAL A 136 -10.49 3.56 -25.56
N GLY A 137 -10.75 2.40 -26.18
CA GLY A 137 -11.81 2.25 -27.22
C GLY A 137 -13.23 2.08 -26.68
N ARG A 138 -13.52 2.49 -25.42
CA ARG A 138 -14.82 2.33 -24.75
C ARG A 138 -15.13 3.49 -23.83
N ASP A 139 -16.39 3.67 -23.51
CA ASP A 139 -16.83 4.72 -22.59
C ASP A 139 -16.46 4.38 -21.14
N ILE A 140 -15.92 5.36 -20.42
CA ILE A 140 -15.65 5.33 -18.99
C ILE A 140 -16.36 6.54 -18.37
N PHE A 141 -17.14 6.32 -17.31
CA PHE A 141 -17.72 7.42 -16.56
C PHE A 141 -16.66 8.11 -15.72
N VAL A 142 -16.44 9.41 -15.95
CA VAL A 142 -15.38 10.17 -15.29
C VAL A 142 -15.98 11.12 -14.27
N ILE A 143 -15.38 11.17 -13.07
CA ILE A 143 -15.74 12.05 -11.96
C ILE A 143 -14.51 12.89 -11.65
N ASP A 144 -14.64 14.21 -11.71
CA ASP A 144 -13.58 15.12 -11.28
C ASP A 144 -13.59 15.22 -9.76
N VAL A 145 -12.40 15.16 -9.15
CA VAL A 145 -12.22 15.30 -7.70
C VAL A 145 -11.50 16.61 -7.44
N ASP A 146 -12.26 17.68 -7.27
CA ASP A 146 -11.70 18.99 -7.00
C ASP A 146 -11.16 19.07 -5.55
N ASP A 147 -10.03 19.74 -5.37
CA ASP A 147 -9.39 19.89 -4.08
C ASP A 147 -9.29 21.36 -3.70
N ALA A 148 -10.20 21.80 -2.84
CA ALA A 148 -10.28 23.18 -2.37
C ALA A 148 -9.02 23.65 -1.61
N GLU A 149 -8.20 22.71 -1.10
CA GLU A 149 -6.92 23.00 -0.45
C GLU A 149 -5.76 23.17 -1.46
N TYR A 150 -6.04 23.01 -2.76
CA TYR A 150 -5.05 23.13 -3.84
C TYR A 150 -5.38 24.26 -4.81
N GLU A 151 -4.96 25.47 -4.47
CA GLU A 151 -5.28 26.71 -5.22
C GLU A 151 -4.65 26.81 -6.64
N ASN A 152 -3.74 25.93 -7.00
CA ASN A 152 -2.95 26.02 -8.24
C ASN A 152 -3.46 25.15 -9.40
N CYS A 153 -4.66 24.60 -9.30
CA CYS A 153 -5.23 23.80 -10.38
C CYS A 153 -6.15 24.65 -11.26
N PHE A 154 -5.68 25.00 -12.46
CA PHE A 154 -6.44 25.71 -13.47
C PHE A 154 -6.90 24.84 -14.63
N ALA A 155 -6.80 23.51 -14.49
CA ALA A 155 -7.23 22.59 -15.53
C ALA A 155 -8.75 22.59 -15.62
N ALA A 156 -9.27 22.55 -16.87
CA ALA A 156 -10.69 22.38 -17.07
C ALA A 156 -11.12 20.96 -16.64
N PRO A 157 -12.30 20.82 -16.02
CA PRO A 157 -12.85 19.50 -15.67
C PRO A 157 -13.04 18.67 -16.93
N ILE A 158 -12.81 17.38 -16.82
CA ILE A 158 -12.98 16.40 -17.92
C ILE A 158 -14.09 15.39 -17.65
N GLY A 159 -14.57 15.35 -16.41
CA GLY A 159 -15.62 14.46 -15.94
C GLY A 159 -17.02 14.93 -16.28
N GLN A 160 -17.98 14.04 -16.08
CA GLN A 160 -19.40 14.32 -16.21
C GLN A 160 -19.98 15.04 -15.01
N ILE A 161 -19.32 14.94 -13.86
CA ILE A 161 -19.76 15.52 -12.57
C ILE A 161 -18.56 15.73 -11.64
N GLU A 162 -18.69 16.67 -10.72
CA GLU A 162 -17.75 16.89 -9.62
C GLU A 162 -18.09 15.95 -8.46
N TYR A 163 -17.06 15.50 -7.72
CA TYR A 163 -17.15 14.47 -6.69
C TYR A 163 -18.05 14.83 -5.51
N GLU A 164 -17.94 16.03 -4.96
CA GLU A 164 -18.77 16.45 -3.84
C GLU A 164 -20.25 16.60 -4.23
N ASP A 165 -20.51 17.16 -5.42
CA ASP A 165 -21.86 17.25 -5.98
C ASP A 165 -22.44 15.84 -6.20
N TRP A 166 -21.64 14.92 -6.74
CA TRP A 166 -22.02 13.53 -6.98
C TRP A 166 -22.35 12.79 -5.69
N LEU A 167 -21.58 13.01 -4.62
CA LEU A 167 -21.84 12.41 -3.32
C LEU A 167 -23.16 12.89 -2.71
N THR A 168 -23.52 14.18 -2.86
CA THR A 168 -24.77 14.72 -2.26
C THR A 168 -26.01 14.02 -2.74
N GLU A 169 -26.00 13.42 -3.93
CA GLU A 169 -27.08 12.62 -4.49
C GLU A 169 -27.10 11.17 -3.97
N GLY A 170 -26.08 10.76 -3.20
CA GLY A 170 -25.91 9.44 -2.63
C GLY A 170 -26.78 9.21 -1.41
N ASP A 171 -27.11 7.93 -1.16
CA ASP A 171 -27.81 7.50 0.04
C ASP A 171 -26.80 7.22 1.16
N ASP A 172 -26.84 8.00 2.23
CA ASP A 172 -25.99 7.85 3.41
C ASP A 172 -26.40 6.66 4.31
N ASN A 173 -27.58 6.10 4.08
CA ASN A 173 -28.09 4.87 4.72
C ASN A 173 -27.95 3.64 3.82
N PHE A 174 -27.08 3.70 2.82
CA PHE A 174 -26.85 2.58 1.89
C PHE A 174 -26.49 1.30 2.63
N GLU A 175 -27.30 0.24 2.43
CA GLU A 175 -27.06 -1.08 3.00
C GLU A 175 -26.02 -1.82 2.16
N TRP A 176 -24.80 -1.87 2.64
CA TRP A 176 -23.72 -2.64 2.04
C TRP A 176 -23.59 -4.02 2.72
N HIS A 177 -23.03 -4.97 1.99
CA HIS A 177 -22.84 -6.33 2.47
C HIS A 177 -21.37 -6.72 2.44
N LEU A 178 -20.96 -7.57 3.39
CA LEU A 178 -19.66 -8.21 3.35
C LEU A 178 -19.56 -9.12 2.12
N PRO A 179 -18.34 -9.37 1.60
CA PRO A 179 -18.16 -10.33 0.54
C PRO A 179 -18.67 -11.72 0.97
N GLN A 180 -19.24 -12.46 0.04
CA GLN A 180 -19.70 -13.83 0.31
C GLN A 180 -18.51 -14.75 0.62
N ASP A 181 -17.38 -14.50 -0.03
CA ASP A 181 -16.11 -15.16 0.19
C ASP A 181 -15.04 -14.11 0.46
N GLU A 182 -14.28 -14.26 1.54
CA GLU A 182 -13.14 -13.39 1.85
C GLU A 182 -11.99 -13.48 0.83
N TRP A 183 -12.07 -14.42 -0.11
CA TRP A 183 -11.22 -14.54 -1.29
C TRP A 183 -11.67 -13.63 -2.45
N ASP A 184 -12.83 -12.99 -2.37
CA ASP A 184 -13.27 -12.01 -3.36
C ASP A 184 -12.25 -10.89 -3.53
N ALA A 185 -12.13 -10.35 -4.75
CA ALA A 185 -11.20 -9.27 -5.05
C ALA A 185 -11.64 -7.97 -4.36
N ILE A 186 -10.68 -7.26 -3.77
CA ILE A 186 -10.91 -5.96 -3.12
C ILE A 186 -10.23 -4.84 -3.90
N SER A 187 -9.02 -5.09 -4.40
CA SER A 187 -8.29 -4.09 -5.16
C SER A 187 -7.35 -4.69 -6.20
N LEU A 188 -6.94 -3.85 -7.14
CA LEU A 188 -6.04 -4.12 -8.24
C LEU A 188 -4.91 -3.10 -8.22
N ASN A 189 -3.67 -3.58 -8.25
CA ASN A 189 -2.48 -2.75 -8.24
C ASN A 189 -1.56 -3.15 -9.38
N TYR A 190 -1.09 -2.20 -10.17
CA TYR A 190 -0.18 -2.50 -11.26
C TYR A 190 1.28 -2.35 -10.84
N THR A 191 2.09 -3.36 -11.18
CA THR A 191 3.55 -3.27 -11.03
C THR A 191 4.14 -2.47 -12.19
N SER A 192 5.22 -1.74 -11.95
CA SER A 192 6.05 -1.18 -13.02
C SER A 192 6.82 -2.33 -13.67
N GLY A 193 6.31 -2.86 -14.77
CA GLY A 193 6.99 -3.93 -15.52
C GLY A 193 8.33 -3.41 -16.09
N THR A 194 9.44 -3.98 -15.66
CA THR A 194 10.77 -3.67 -16.21
C THR A 194 10.99 -4.29 -17.59
N THR A 195 10.16 -5.26 -18.02
CA THR A 195 10.36 -6.05 -19.25
C THR A 195 9.07 -6.23 -20.08
N GLY A 196 8.08 -5.32 -19.97
CA GLY A 196 6.82 -5.46 -20.73
C GLY A 196 5.69 -4.62 -20.12
N ASN A 197 4.46 -4.91 -20.53
CA ASN A 197 3.28 -4.25 -19.97
C ASN A 197 3.17 -4.51 -18.45
N PRO A 198 2.70 -3.52 -17.67
CA PRO A 198 2.47 -3.69 -16.25
C PRO A 198 1.56 -4.88 -15.93
N LYS A 199 1.87 -5.64 -14.89
CA LYS A 199 1.04 -6.75 -14.41
C LYS A 199 0.04 -6.23 -13.38
N GLY A 200 -1.22 -6.59 -13.52
CA GLY A 200 -2.29 -6.25 -12.57
C GLY A 200 -2.34 -7.25 -11.42
N VAL A 201 -1.86 -6.87 -10.26
CA VAL A 201 -1.85 -7.68 -9.03
C VAL A 201 -3.20 -7.56 -8.32
N VAL A 202 -3.90 -8.68 -8.13
CA VAL A 202 -5.22 -8.71 -7.51
C VAL A 202 -5.11 -9.04 -6.03
N TYR A 203 -5.67 -8.17 -5.18
CA TYR A 203 -5.81 -8.39 -3.74
C TYR A 203 -7.17 -9.00 -3.39
N HIS A 204 -7.23 -9.76 -2.31
CA HIS A 204 -8.47 -10.27 -1.73
C HIS A 204 -8.74 -9.67 -0.34
N HIS A 205 -10.00 -9.68 0.07
CA HIS A 205 -10.45 -9.07 1.34
C HIS A 205 -9.70 -9.63 2.56
N ARG A 206 -9.45 -10.96 2.60
CA ARG A 206 -8.70 -11.60 3.70
C ARG A 206 -7.30 -11.01 3.87
N GLY A 207 -6.52 -10.92 2.78
CA GLY A 207 -5.16 -10.41 2.83
C GLY A 207 -5.11 -8.95 3.28
N ALA A 208 -6.01 -8.11 2.76
CA ALA A 208 -6.15 -6.72 3.15
C ALA A 208 -6.48 -6.56 4.64
N TYR A 209 -7.42 -7.38 5.15
CA TYR A 209 -7.79 -7.40 6.57
C TYR A 209 -6.61 -7.79 7.46
N ILE A 210 -5.92 -8.88 7.14
CA ILE A 210 -4.83 -9.42 7.94
C ILE A 210 -3.62 -8.48 7.88
N ASN A 211 -3.27 -7.94 6.70
CA ASN A 211 -2.13 -7.02 6.60
C ASN A 211 -2.38 -5.71 7.32
N ALA A 212 -3.61 -5.18 7.27
CA ALA A 212 -3.98 -4.00 8.05
C ALA A 212 -3.78 -4.21 9.57
N ALA A 213 -4.15 -5.37 10.11
CA ALA A 213 -3.91 -5.73 11.50
C ALA A 213 -2.41 -5.97 11.78
N SER A 214 -1.69 -6.59 10.83
CA SER A 214 -0.26 -6.85 10.92
C SER A 214 0.55 -5.55 11.06
N ASN A 215 0.17 -4.49 10.33
CA ASN A 215 0.79 -3.17 10.44
C ASN A 215 0.70 -2.60 11.86
N ILE A 216 -0.45 -2.74 12.54
CA ILE A 216 -0.62 -2.26 13.93
C ILE A 216 0.40 -2.94 14.84
N ILE A 217 0.58 -4.26 14.70
CA ILE A 217 1.52 -5.04 15.51
C ILE A 217 2.96 -4.68 15.16
N ALA A 218 3.30 -4.61 13.86
CA ALA A 218 4.65 -4.33 13.39
C ALA A 218 5.15 -2.94 13.77
N CYS A 219 4.27 -1.94 13.70
CA CYS A 219 4.55 -0.56 14.13
C CYS A 219 4.52 -0.40 15.64
N GLY A 220 3.94 -1.35 16.39
CA GLY A 220 3.62 -1.13 17.81
C GLY A 220 2.66 0.05 18.00
N MET A 221 1.65 0.19 17.10
CA MET A 221 0.78 1.36 17.08
C MET A 221 -0.04 1.51 18.36
N THR A 222 0.02 2.68 18.95
CA THR A 222 -0.87 3.06 20.04
C THR A 222 -2.31 3.23 19.52
N PRO A 223 -3.34 2.97 20.33
CA PRO A 223 -4.73 3.25 19.91
C PRO A 223 -4.93 4.71 19.50
N ARG A 224 -5.61 4.91 18.40
CA ARG A 224 -5.93 6.24 17.85
C ARG A 224 -4.70 7.04 17.44
N ALA A 225 -3.68 6.37 16.92
CA ALA A 225 -2.47 6.99 16.40
C ALA A 225 -2.77 7.96 15.24
N THR A 226 -1.89 8.93 15.06
CA THR A 226 -1.94 9.85 13.93
C THR A 226 -0.91 9.43 12.87
N TYR A 227 -1.37 9.29 11.63
CA TYR A 227 -0.56 8.85 10.49
C TYR A 227 -0.49 9.92 9.41
N LEU A 228 0.73 10.29 8.99
CA LEU A 228 0.97 11.24 7.90
C LEU A 228 1.23 10.50 6.58
N TRP A 229 0.45 10.83 5.56
CA TRP A 229 0.52 10.21 4.24
C TRP A 229 1.66 10.75 3.37
N THR A 230 2.90 10.49 3.73
CA THR A 230 4.07 10.71 2.87
C THR A 230 4.25 9.59 1.84
N LEU A 231 3.74 8.39 2.12
CA LEU A 231 3.64 7.30 1.17
C LEU A 231 2.48 7.57 0.19
N PRO A 232 2.67 7.44 -1.15
CA PRO A 232 1.55 7.55 -2.07
C PRO A 232 0.50 6.45 -1.83
N LEU A 233 -0.77 6.85 -1.65
CA LEU A 233 -1.90 5.94 -1.44
C LEU A 233 -2.10 4.96 -2.61
N PHE A 234 -1.71 5.34 -3.83
CA PHE A 234 -1.81 4.46 -4.99
C PHE A 234 -0.78 3.32 -4.96
N HIS A 235 0.35 3.47 -4.24
CA HIS A 235 1.43 2.48 -4.25
C HIS A 235 1.10 1.32 -3.30
N CYS A 236 0.91 0.12 -3.85
CA CYS A 236 0.47 -1.07 -3.13
C CYS A 236 -0.74 -0.78 -2.22
N ASN A 237 -1.72 0.00 -2.70
CA ASN A 237 -2.82 0.58 -1.92
C ASN A 237 -2.36 1.15 -0.57
N GLY A 238 -1.36 2.04 -0.64
CA GLY A 238 -0.80 2.68 0.56
C GLY A 238 -0.35 1.69 1.62
N TRP A 239 0.19 0.52 1.23
CA TRP A 239 0.62 -0.56 2.13
C TRP A 239 -0.47 -1.00 3.11
N CYS A 240 -1.73 -0.94 2.71
CA CYS A 240 -2.90 -1.21 3.54
C CYS A 240 -3.14 -0.22 4.70
N PHE A 241 -2.38 0.89 4.79
CA PHE A 241 -2.51 1.82 5.94
C PHE A 241 -3.86 2.56 5.98
N ALA A 242 -4.57 2.75 4.87
CA ALA A 242 -5.94 3.27 4.91
C ALA A 242 -6.85 2.38 5.78
N TRP A 243 -6.76 1.06 5.60
CA TRP A 243 -7.49 0.07 6.41
C TRP A 243 -6.90 -0.09 7.81
N THR A 244 -5.57 0.03 7.95
CA THR A 244 -4.87 0.01 9.25
C THR A 244 -5.37 1.13 10.16
N MET A 245 -5.50 2.34 9.64
CA MET A 245 -5.94 3.49 10.43
C MET A 245 -7.40 3.35 10.87
N ALA A 246 -8.26 2.77 10.04
CA ALA A 246 -9.63 2.43 10.45
C ALA A 246 -9.65 1.34 11.55
N ALA A 247 -8.79 0.31 11.45
CA ALA A 247 -8.67 -0.73 12.48
C ALA A 247 -8.18 -0.16 13.82
N ASN A 248 -7.24 0.79 13.78
CA ASN A 248 -6.68 1.48 14.93
C ASN A 248 -7.63 2.55 15.52
N GLY A 249 -8.58 3.07 14.71
CA GLY A 249 -9.41 4.24 15.03
C GLY A 249 -8.59 5.53 15.08
N GLY A 250 -7.52 5.57 14.28
CA GLY A 250 -6.56 6.68 14.23
C GLY A 250 -6.97 7.80 13.28
N THR A 251 -6.08 8.77 13.10
CA THR A 251 -6.30 9.94 12.23
C THR A 251 -5.34 9.90 11.05
N ASN A 252 -5.86 10.08 9.84
CA ASN A 252 -5.09 10.19 8.61
C ASN A 252 -4.84 11.67 8.30
N ILE A 253 -3.58 12.08 8.22
CA ILE A 253 -3.19 13.42 7.73
C ILE A 253 -2.81 13.29 6.26
N CYS A 254 -3.63 13.86 5.38
CA CYS A 254 -3.36 13.85 3.95
C CYS A 254 -2.22 14.82 3.61
N LEU A 255 -1.31 14.37 2.75
CA LEU A 255 -0.23 15.18 2.20
C LEU A 255 -0.22 14.98 0.68
N ARG A 256 -0.67 15.97 -0.05
CA ARG A 256 -0.80 15.95 -1.51
C ARG A 256 0.55 15.84 -2.21
N LYS A 257 1.56 16.57 -1.74
CA LYS A 257 2.93 16.62 -2.28
C LYS A 257 3.95 16.54 -1.16
N ILE A 258 5.07 15.88 -1.45
CA ILE A 258 6.19 15.84 -0.51
C ILE A 258 6.83 17.22 -0.43
N ASP A 259 6.70 17.83 0.73
CA ASP A 259 7.31 19.09 1.12
C ASP A 259 7.89 18.92 2.54
N PRO A 260 9.21 18.92 2.70
CA PRO A 260 9.85 18.66 4.00
C PRO A 260 9.46 19.68 5.09
N GLU A 261 9.33 20.96 4.77
CA GLU A 261 8.93 22.00 5.73
C GLU A 261 7.50 21.75 6.22
N LEU A 262 6.58 21.45 5.28
CA LEU A 262 5.21 21.10 5.60
C LEU A 262 5.13 19.80 6.42
N ILE A 263 5.97 18.79 6.12
CA ILE A 263 6.03 17.55 6.90
C ILE A 263 6.38 17.84 8.36
N PHE A 264 7.43 18.62 8.63
CA PHE A 264 7.79 19.02 10.00
C PHE A 264 6.68 19.79 10.71
N LYS A 265 6.03 20.71 9.99
CA LYS A 265 4.89 21.47 10.51
C LYS A 265 3.74 20.53 10.91
N LEU A 266 3.33 19.61 10.02
CA LEU A 266 2.25 18.67 10.28
C LEU A 266 2.58 17.71 11.43
N ILE A 267 3.84 17.24 11.53
CA ILE A 267 4.30 16.42 12.65
C ILE A 267 4.11 17.16 13.98
N ALA A 268 4.53 18.39 14.05
CA ALA A 268 4.44 19.21 15.28
C ALA A 268 2.98 19.55 15.63
N GLU A 269 2.20 20.00 14.65
CA GLU A 269 0.83 20.51 14.81
C GLU A 269 -0.15 19.38 15.18
N HIS A 270 -0.09 18.27 14.47
CA HIS A 270 -1.04 17.15 14.64
C HIS A 270 -0.47 16.00 15.47
N LYS A 271 0.74 16.15 16.03
CA LYS A 271 1.41 15.11 16.82
C LYS A 271 1.45 13.77 16.08
N VAL A 272 1.93 13.80 14.84
CA VAL A 272 2.04 12.59 14.00
C VAL A 272 2.90 11.54 14.69
N ASP A 273 2.36 10.35 14.87
CA ASP A 273 3.06 9.22 15.47
C ASP A 273 3.82 8.38 14.43
N TYR A 274 3.22 8.21 13.24
CA TYR A 274 3.70 7.29 12.21
C TYR A 274 3.62 7.88 10.82
N PHE A 275 4.59 7.51 9.97
CA PHE A 275 4.50 7.67 8.52
C PHE A 275 5.33 6.59 7.82
N CYS A 276 5.17 6.44 6.51
CA CYS A 276 5.97 5.53 5.69
C CYS A 276 6.57 6.28 4.52
N GLY A 277 7.72 5.85 4.02
CA GLY A 277 8.34 6.53 2.89
C GLY A 277 9.48 5.74 2.25
N ALA A 278 9.92 6.23 1.09
CA ALA A 278 11.15 5.78 0.46
C ALA A 278 12.37 6.52 1.05
N PRO A 279 13.59 5.98 0.93
CA PRO A 279 14.80 6.61 1.45
C PRO A 279 15.02 8.06 0.98
N ILE A 280 14.52 8.40 -0.21
CA ILE A 280 14.61 9.79 -0.73
C ILE A 280 13.83 10.78 0.14
N VAL A 281 12.67 10.41 0.68
CA VAL A 281 11.89 11.28 1.59
C VAL A 281 12.66 11.51 2.88
N LEU A 282 13.26 10.46 3.45
CA LEU A 282 14.09 10.56 4.65
C LEU A 282 15.32 11.45 4.40
N SER A 283 15.95 11.29 3.22
CA SER A 283 17.07 12.13 2.80
C SER A 283 16.67 13.61 2.70
N MET A 284 15.49 13.93 2.19
CA MET A 284 14.98 15.30 2.13
C MET A 284 14.80 15.86 3.56
N LEU A 285 14.23 15.09 4.49
CA LEU A 285 14.00 15.52 5.86
C LEU A 285 15.32 15.83 6.61
N ILE A 286 16.33 14.95 6.52
CA ILE A 286 17.61 15.21 7.20
C ILE A 286 18.39 16.39 6.61
N ASN A 287 18.17 16.71 5.34
CA ASN A 287 18.82 17.84 4.67
C ASN A 287 18.04 19.17 4.75
N THR A 288 16.84 19.17 5.35
CA THR A 288 16.08 20.40 5.59
C THR A 288 16.85 21.28 6.59
N PRO A 289 17.04 22.58 6.32
CA PRO A 289 17.68 23.50 7.25
C PRO A 289 16.96 23.53 8.61
N GLU A 290 17.73 23.69 9.70
CA GLU A 290 17.17 23.65 11.06
C GLU A 290 16.10 24.72 11.30
N GLU A 291 16.28 25.91 10.73
CA GLU A 291 15.33 27.01 10.78
C GLU A 291 13.99 26.76 10.10
N GLN A 292 13.92 25.76 9.22
CA GLN A 292 12.69 25.31 8.53
C GLN A 292 12.05 24.10 9.20
N ARG A 293 12.64 23.56 10.27
CA ARG A 293 12.10 22.42 10.99
C ARG A 293 11.22 22.88 12.15
N ALA A 294 9.93 22.62 12.09
CA ALA A 294 9.08 22.79 13.26
C ALA A 294 9.50 21.78 14.34
N HIS A 295 9.63 22.27 15.59
CA HIS A 295 10.08 21.45 16.72
C HIS A 295 8.96 20.57 17.26
N PHE A 296 9.28 19.31 17.58
CA PHE A 296 8.41 18.38 18.27
C PHE A 296 9.22 17.55 19.27
N GLU A 297 8.57 17.08 20.35
CA GLU A 297 9.23 16.34 21.44
C GLU A 297 8.73 14.90 21.55
N HIS A 298 7.63 14.56 20.88
CA HIS A 298 7.08 13.21 20.89
C HIS A 298 7.85 12.29 19.93
N ARG A 299 7.77 10.99 20.18
CA ARG A 299 8.40 9.97 19.36
C ARG A 299 7.63 9.83 18.04
N VAL A 300 8.38 9.81 16.94
CA VAL A 300 7.85 9.55 15.60
C VAL A 300 8.52 8.30 15.02
N GLU A 301 7.72 7.42 14.43
CA GLU A 301 8.19 6.19 13.80
C GLU A 301 8.00 6.26 12.28
N VAL A 302 9.02 5.86 11.53
CA VAL A 302 8.92 5.73 10.07
C VAL A 302 9.26 4.32 9.61
N MET A 303 8.40 3.74 8.76
CA MET A 303 8.74 2.56 7.99
C MET A 303 9.31 2.96 6.63
N VAL A 304 10.47 2.41 6.29
CA VAL A 304 11.15 2.65 5.02
C VAL A 304 11.29 1.37 4.22
N ALA A 305 10.95 1.43 2.94
CA ALA A 305 11.13 0.36 1.97
C ALA A 305 11.58 0.88 0.61
N GLY A 306 11.76 -0.05 -0.34
CA GLY A 306 12.21 0.23 -1.71
C GLY A 306 13.73 0.14 -1.87
N ALA A 307 14.49 0.47 -0.83
CA ALA A 307 15.92 0.19 -0.69
C ALA A 307 16.30 0.22 0.79
N ALA A 308 17.37 -0.50 1.15
CA ALA A 308 17.91 -0.45 2.51
C ALA A 308 18.41 0.97 2.84
N PRO A 309 17.96 1.58 3.93
CA PRO A 309 18.39 2.92 4.30
C PRO A 309 19.88 2.92 4.69
N PRO A 310 20.71 3.81 4.13
CA PRO A 310 22.10 3.97 4.54
C PRO A 310 22.22 4.34 6.02
N ALA A 311 23.36 3.99 6.64
CA ALA A 311 23.66 4.32 8.04
C ALA A 311 23.44 5.81 8.35
N ALA A 312 23.93 6.69 7.48
CA ALA A 312 23.81 8.13 7.65
C ALA A 312 22.33 8.62 7.67
N ILE A 313 21.44 7.94 6.94
CA ILE A 313 20.00 8.24 6.97
C ILE A 313 19.40 7.84 8.32
N ILE A 314 19.69 6.62 8.81
CA ILE A 314 19.18 6.14 10.11
C ILE A 314 19.65 7.05 11.25
N GLU A 315 20.94 7.42 11.24
CA GLU A 315 21.53 8.34 12.22
C GLU A 315 20.91 9.73 12.13
N GLY A 316 20.84 10.30 10.93
CA GLY A 316 20.24 11.63 10.69
C GLY A 316 18.79 11.70 11.15
N MET A 317 17.98 10.69 10.85
CA MET A 317 16.59 10.63 11.29
C MET A 317 16.47 10.56 12.81
N ARG A 318 17.32 9.77 13.47
CA ARG A 318 17.36 9.70 14.94
C ARG A 318 17.72 11.05 15.57
N HIS A 319 18.65 11.81 14.99
CA HIS A 319 19.01 13.14 15.46
C HIS A 319 17.86 14.15 15.40
N ILE A 320 16.93 13.99 14.47
CA ILE A 320 15.73 14.82 14.35
C ILE A 320 14.50 14.23 15.07
N GLY A 321 14.69 13.20 15.93
CA GLY A 321 13.62 12.62 16.76
C GLY A 321 12.77 11.57 16.07
N ILE A 322 13.18 11.02 14.92
CA ILE A 322 12.42 10.05 14.13
C ILE A 322 13.15 8.71 14.10
N ASN A 323 12.47 7.64 14.51
CA ASN A 323 13.01 6.29 14.46
C ASN A 323 12.68 5.61 13.14
N VAL A 324 13.64 4.86 12.59
CA VAL A 324 13.53 4.20 11.29
C VAL A 324 13.44 2.70 11.46
N THR A 325 12.41 2.08 10.88
CA THR A 325 12.28 0.63 10.72
C THR A 325 12.35 0.26 9.25
N HIS A 326 13.33 -0.55 8.86
CA HIS A 326 13.43 -1.07 7.51
C HIS A 326 12.43 -2.21 7.33
N VAL A 327 11.62 -2.13 6.28
CA VAL A 327 10.63 -3.15 5.90
C VAL A 327 10.84 -3.55 4.44
N TYR A 328 10.42 -4.75 4.10
CA TYR A 328 10.51 -5.29 2.75
C TYR A 328 9.21 -5.96 2.34
N GLY A 329 8.87 -5.81 1.08
CA GLY A 329 7.73 -6.45 0.44
C GLY A 329 7.57 -5.95 -0.98
N LEU A 330 6.59 -6.50 -1.67
CA LEU A 330 6.27 -6.22 -3.07
C LEU A 330 4.79 -5.87 -3.21
N THR A 331 4.39 -5.45 -4.39
CA THR A 331 2.97 -5.30 -4.71
C THR A 331 2.22 -6.62 -4.46
N GLU A 332 2.81 -7.73 -4.82
CA GLU A 332 2.27 -9.09 -4.68
C GLU A 332 2.08 -9.54 -3.23
N THR A 333 2.66 -8.80 -2.27
CA THR A 333 2.54 -9.07 -0.82
C THR A 333 1.85 -7.95 -0.05
N TYR A 334 1.02 -7.12 -0.71
CA TYR A 334 0.27 -6.00 -0.09
C TYR A 334 1.16 -4.89 0.47
N GLY A 335 2.40 -4.77 0.01
CA GLY A 335 3.44 -3.93 0.60
C GLY A 335 4.32 -4.73 1.58
N PRO A 336 4.64 -4.21 2.78
CA PRO A 336 5.52 -4.89 3.73
C PRO A 336 5.04 -6.29 4.12
N SER A 337 5.94 -7.26 4.01
CA SER A 337 5.76 -8.66 4.42
C SER A 337 6.96 -9.20 5.20
N ALA A 338 8.01 -8.40 5.35
CA ALA A 338 9.15 -8.60 6.23
C ALA A 338 9.55 -7.29 6.88
N LEU A 339 10.16 -7.37 8.06
CA LEU A 339 10.73 -6.21 8.75
C LEU A 339 12.06 -6.58 9.41
N CYS A 340 12.94 -5.61 9.50
CA CYS A 340 14.16 -5.73 10.31
C CYS A 340 13.82 -5.47 11.77
N ALA A 341 13.27 -6.49 12.45
CA ALA A 341 12.93 -6.41 13.87
C ALA A 341 14.18 -6.17 14.71
N SER A 342 14.17 -5.13 15.54
CA SER A 342 15.28 -4.86 16.46
C SER A 342 15.36 -5.91 17.56
N GLN A 343 16.57 -6.33 17.92
CA GLN A 343 16.83 -7.25 19.02
C GLN A 343 17.31 -6.49 20.26
N ALA A 344 17.10 -7.10 21.43
CA ALA A 344 17.64 -6.58 22.67
C ALA A 344 19.17 -6.43 22.57
N GLY A 345 19.69 -5.28 23.01
CA GLY A 345 21.13 -4.97 22.97
C GLY A 345 21.62 -4.33 21.67
N TRP A 346 20.81 -4.26 20.59
CA TRP A 346 21.25 -3.55 19.38
C TRP A 346 21.43 -2.04 19.63
N SER A 347 20.66 -1.47 20.54
CA SER A 347 20.80 -0.07 20.97
C SER A 347 22.16 0.25 21.60
N ASP A 348 22.86 -0.77 22.14
CA ASP A 348 24.13 -0.61 22.81
C ASP A 348 25.34 -0.73 21.86
N LEU A 349 25.09 -1.13 20.61
CA LEU A 349 26.10 -1.24 19.56
C LEU A 349 26.45 0.14 18.99
N SER A 350 27.63 0.20 18.35
CA SER A 350 28.00 1.40 17.57
C SER A 350 26.97 1.68 16.46
N ILE A 351 26.85 2.94 16.05
CA ILE A 351 25.92 3.36 14.98
C ILE A 351 26.18 2.59 13.68
N GLN A 352 27.44 2.31 13.37
CA GLN A 352 27.81 1.53 12.20
C GLN A 352 27.31 0.07 12.27
N GLU A 353 27.46 -0.58 13.42
CA GLU A 353 26.94 -1.93 13.65
C GLU A 353 25.42 -1.96 13.60
N GLN A 354 24.74 -1.00 14.24
CA GLN A 354 23.30 -0.87 14.17
C GLN A 354 22.84 -0.72 12.71
N ALA A 355 23.48 0.13 11.91
CA ALA A 355 23.13 0.34 10.51
C ALA A 355 23.32 -0.92 9.65
N GLN A 356 24.39 -1.70 9.88
CA GLN A 356 24.59 -2.98 9.23
C GLN A 356 23.46 -3.97 9.54
N LEU A 357 23.04 -4.02 10.80
CA LEU A 357 21.93 -4.87 11.24
C LEU A 357 20.59 -4.40 10.63
N HIS A 358 20.31 -3.09 10.65
CA HIS A 358 19.07 -2.51 10.15
C HIS A 358 18.99 -2.46 8.60
N SER A 359 20.09 -2.67 7.88
CA SER A 359 20.08 -2.74 6.42
C SER A 359 19.48 -4.03 5.84
N ARG A 360 19.26 -5.04 6.70
CA ARG A 360 18.70 -6.34 6.29
C ARG A 360 17.18 -6.24 6.08
N GLN A 361 16.62 -7.11 5.23
CA GLN A 361 15.19 -7.24 5.03
C GLN A 361 14.51 -7.87 6.24
N GLY A 362 15.28 -8.64 7.02
CA GLY A 362 14.89 -9.10 8.34
C GLY A 362 14.15 -10.42 8.36
N VAL A 363 13.03 -10.43 9.06
CA VAL A 363 12.24 -11.60 9.41
C VAL A 363 10.78 -11.44 8.95
N PRO A 364 9.96 -12.50 8.92
CA PRO A 364 8.57 -12.40 8.51
C PRO A 364 7.81 -11.30 9.28
N TYR A 365 6.91 -10.63 8.59
CA TYR A 365 5.94 -9.71 9.19
C TYR A 365 5.06 -10.43 10.22
N PRO A 366 4.52 -9.78 11.26
CA PRO A 366 3.89 -10.46 12.39
C PRO A 366 2.80 -11.48 12.04
N LEU A 367 2.01 -11.21 10.99
CA LEU A 367 0.94 -12.10 10.54
C LEU A 367 1.23 -12.71 9.14
N GLN A 368 2.49 -12.71 8.72
CA GLN A 368 2.93 -13.41 7.52
C GLN A 368 3.20 -14.88 7.85
N ASP A 369 2.48 -15.81 7.21
CA ASP A 369 2.53 -17.23 7.54
C ASP A 369 3.85 -17.89 7.17
N GLY A 370 4.50 -17.48 6.08
CA GLY A 370 5.77 -18.05 5.63
C GLY A 370 6.64 -17.07 4.85
N MET A 371 7.89 -16.98 5.26
CA MET A 371 9.00 -16.33 4.53
C MET A 371 10.22 -17.22 4.65
N LYS A 372 10.87 -17.53 3.54
CA LYS A 372 12.12 -18.32 3.52
C LYS A 372 13.02 -17.82 2.40
N VAL A 373 14.32 -18.06 2.57
CA VAL A 373 15.28 -18.01 1.48
C VAL A 373 15.46 -19.46 1.00
N LEU A 374 14.98 -19.73 -0.21
CA LEU A 374 14.99 -21.08 -0.82
C LEU A 374 15.88 -21.08 -2.06
N ASP A 375 16.51 -22.20 -2.30
CA ASP A 375 17.10 -22.50 -3.60
C ASP A 375 15.94 -22.69 -4.62
N PRO A 376 15.87 -21.88 -5.68
CA PRO A 376 14.72 -21.86 -6.58
C PRO A 376 14.55 -23.15 -7.41
N ASP A 377 15.62 -23.94 -7.61
CA ASP A 377 15.60 -25.18 -8.39
C ASP A 377 15.15 -26.36 -7.54
N THR A 378 15.61 -26.43 -6.29
CA THR A 378 15.35 -27.55 -5.39
C THR A 378 14.23 -27.30 -4.40
N MET A 379 13.81 -26.03 -4.22
CA MET A 379 12.85 -25.57 -3.21
C MET A 379 13.26 -25.90 -1.77
N GLN A 380 14.56 -26.15 -1.53
CA GLN A 380 15.09 -26.40 -0.20
C GLN A 380 15.61 -25.11 0.44
N PRO A 381 15.45 -24.95 1.77
CA PRO A 381 16.01 -23.79 2.47
C PRO A 381 17.53 -23.76 2.35
N VAL A 382 18.08 -22.58 2.08
CA VAL A 382 19.53 -22.36 2.14
C VAL A 382 20.02 -22.40 3.58
N PRO A 383 21.30 -22.77 3.84
CA PRO A 383 21.87 -22.72 5.17
C PRO A 383 21.94 -21.27 5.69
N HIS A 384 21.89 -21.11 7.03
CA HIS A 384 22.04 -19.81 7.71
C HIS A 384 23.52 -19.46 7.86
N ASP A 385 24.25 -19.35 6.77
CA ASP A 385 25.71 -19.07 6.74
C ASP A 385 26.06 -17.65 6.29
N GLY A 386 25.06 -16.88 5.83
CA GLY A 386 25.24 -15.52 5.33
C GLY A 386 25.97 -15.47 3.97
N GLN A 387 26.10 -16.60 3.27
CA GLN A 387 26.88 -16.72 2.03
C GLN A 387 26.12 -17.45 0.93
N THR A 388 25.44 -18.54 1.25
CA THR A 388 24.68 -19.33 0.26
C THR A 388 23.46 -18.53 -0.18
N MET A 389 23.44 -18.20 -1.48
CA MET A 389 22.33 -17.47 -2.09
C MET A 389 21.14 -18.38 -2.37
N GLY A 390 19.97 -17.81 -2.21
CA GLY A 390 18.69 -18.33 -2.65
C GLY A 390 17.76 -17.18 -2.98
N GLU A 391 16.51 -17.46 -3.22
CA GLU A 391 15.46 -16.48 -3.48
C GLU A 391 14.59 -16.30 -2.23
N ILE A 392 14.25 -15.04 -1.88
CA ILE A 392 13.22 -14.81 -0.86
C ILE A 392 11.88 -15.24 -1.43
N MET A 393 11.19 -16.09 -0.71
CA MET A 393 9.85 -16.54 -1.09
C MET A 393 8.88 -16.39 0.05
N PHE A 394 7.64 -16.03 -0.29
CA PHE A 394 6.54 -15.88 0.66
C PHE A 394 5.46 -16.92 0.44
N ARG A 395 4.73 -17.24 1.51
CA ARG A 395 3.54 -18.09 1.45
C ARG A 395 2.58 -17.72 2.58
N GLY A 396 1.30 -17.56 2.26
CA GLY A 396 0.29 -17.32 3.29
C GLY A 396 -0.80 -16.36 2.86
N ASN A 397 -1.51 -15.86 3.86
CA ASN A 397 -2.70 -15.05 3.67
C ASN A 397 -2.41 -13.63 3.16
N ILE A 398 -1.17 -13.14 3.33
CA ILE A 398 -0.72 -11.83 2.85
C ILE A 398 0.09 -12.02 1.54
N VAL A 399 -0.48 -12.76 0.60
CA VAL A 399 0.04 -12.93 -0.76
C VAL A 399 -1.12 -12.71 -1.72
N MET A 400 -0.87 -12.06 -2.84
CA MET A 400 -1.86 -11.73 -3.87
C MET A 400 -2.73 -12.94 -4.27
N LYS A 401 -3.88 -12.66 -4.86
CA LYS A 401 -4.74 -13.66 -5.50
C LYS A 401 -4.10 -14.21 -6.79
N GLY A 402 -3.38 -13.37 -7.50
CA GLY A 402 -2.71 -13.64 -8.76
C GLY A 402 -2.64 -12.39 -9.65
N TYR A 403 -2.15 -12.57 -10.88
CA TYR A 403 -2.12 -11.52 -11.89
C TYR A 403 -3.39 -11.57 -12.75
N LEU A 404 -4.08 -10.43 -12.84
CA LEU A 404 -5.28 -10.27 -13.65
C LEU A 404 -5.01 -10.68 -15.10
N LYS A 405 -5.88 -11.54 -15.67
CA LYS A 405 -5.81 -12.01 -17.06
C LYS A 405 -4.45 -12.62 -17.47
N ASN A 406 -3.65 -13.07 -16.50
CA ASN A 406 -2.34 -13.68 -16.77
C ASN A 406 -2.12 -14.94 -15.92
N PRO A 407 -2.80 -16.04 -16.27
CA PRO A 407 -2.69 -17.31 -15.53
C PRO A 407 -1.30 -17.93 -15.63
N GLU A 408 -0.58 -17.74 -16.72
CA GLU A 408 0.78 -18.29 -16.91
C GLU A 408 1.76 -17.65 -15.95
N ALA A 409 1.81 -16.29 -15.91
CA ALA A 409 2.67 -15.59 -14.95
C ALA A 409 2.25 -15.87 -13.49
N THR A 410 0.96 -16.08 -13.23
CA THR A 410 0.48 -16.47 -11.89
C THR A 410 1.00 -17.86 -11.51
N ALA A 411 0.92 -18.85 -12.42
CA ALA A 411 1.42 -20.18 -12.16
C ALA A 411 2.95 -20.22 -11.95
N GLU A 412 3.69 -19.45 -12.75
CA GLU A 412 5.14 -19.26 -12.57
C GLU A 412 5.47 -18.64 -11.21
N ALA A 413 4.78 -17.56 -10.84
CA ALA A 413 5.01 -16.85 -9.58
C ALA A 413 4.67 -17.70 -8.35
N PHE A 414 3.83 -18.74 -8.47
CA PHE A 414 3.42 -19.64 -7.38
C PHE A 414 4.02 -21.06 -7.50
N ALA A 415 5.05 -21.22 -8.30
CA ALA A 415 5.71 -22.52 -8.48
C ALA A 415 6.14 -23.10 -7.11
N GLY A 416 6.06 -24.41 -6.97
CA GLY A 416 6.44 -25.10 -5.73
C GLY A 416 5.61 -24.73 -4.48
N GLY A 417 4.48 -24.00 -4.64
CA GLY A 417 3.59 -23.60 -3.55
C GLY A 417 4.11 -22.41 -2.72
N TRP A 418 5.03 -21.64 -3.30
CA TRP A 418 5.57 -20.40 -2.73
C TRP A 418 5.45 -19.28 -3.75
N PHE A 419 5.29 -18.05 -3.28
CA PHE A 419 5.39 -16.87 -4.13
C PHE A 419 6.87 -16.52 -4.34
N HIS A 420 7.31 -16.55 -5.57
CA HIS A 420 8.65 -16.19 -6.02
C HIS A 420 8.77 -14.68 -6.18
N THR A 421 9.65 -14.05 -5.40
CA THR A 421 9.84 -12.60 -5.45
C THR A 421 10.74 -12.14 -6.60
N GLY A 422 11.64 -13.02 -7.06
CA GLY A 422 12.73 -12.67 -7.95
C GLY A 422 13.88 -11.95 -7.26
N ASP A 423 13.85 -11.78 -5.94
CA ASP A 423 14.93 -11.11 -5.19
C ASP A 423 15.84 -12.16 -4.54
N LEU A 424 17.15 -12.11 -4.89
CA LEU A 424 18.17 -13.01 -4.37
C LEU A 424 18.67 -12.53 -3.01
N ALA A 425 18.80 -13.46 -2.08
CA ALA A 425 19.18 -13.18 -0.70
C ALA A 425 20.01 -14.29 -0.09
N VAL A 426 20.65 -13.96 1.02
CA VAL A 426 21.28 -14.92 1.94
C VAL A 426 20.53 -14.93 3.27
N CYS A 427 20.56 -16.05 3.97
CA CYS A 427 20.06 -16.14 5.34
C CYS A 427 21.23 -16.00 6.32
N GLN A 428 21.16 -15.00 7.20
CA GLN A 428 22.22 -14.77 8.21
C GLN A 428 22.14 -15.82 9.33
N PRO A 429 23.23 -16.04 10.11
CA PRO A 429 23.24 -17.01 11.21
C PRO A 429 22.14 -16.80 12.26
N ASP A 430 21.67 -15.57 12.42
CA ASP A 430 20.56 -15.19 13.32
C ASP A 430 19.17 -15.31 12.67
N GLY A 431 19.09 -15.85 11.43
CA GLY A 431 17.85 -16.08 10.70
C GLY A 431 17.32 -14.89 9.91
N TYR A 432 18.01 -13.75 9.91
CA TYR A 432 17.59 -12.58 9.14
C TYR A 432 17.96 -12.73 7.66
N ALA A 433 17.01 -12.47 6.77
CA ALA A 433 17.28 -12.40 5.34
C ALA A 433 17.97 -11.09 4.98
N LYS A 434 18.92 -11.16 4.05
CA LYS A 434 19.57 -9.99 3.46
C LYS A 434 19.61 -10.15 1.94
N ILE A 435 18.95 -9.24 1.24
CA ILE A 435 19.00 -9.17 -0.23
C ILE A 435 20.40 -8.80 -0.67
N THR A 436 20.89 -9.50 -1.68
CA THR A 436 22.20 -9.29 -2.31
C THR A 436 22.06 -8.72 -3.71
N ASP A 437 21.02 -9.17 -4.48
CA ASP A 437 20.78 -8.74 -5.86
C ASP A 437 19.37 -9.11 -6.32
N ARG A 438 19.00 -8.75 -7.56
CA ARG A 438 17.81 -9.24 -8.25
C ARG A 438 18.20 -10.29 -9.29
N SER A 439 17.44 -11.38 -9.37
CA SER A 439 17.75 -12.49 -10.30
C SER A 439 17.76 -12.05 -11.77
N LYS A 440 16.95 -11.04 -12.15
CA LYS A 440 16.90 -10.49 -13.51
C LYS A 440 18.06 -9.56 -13.82
N ASP A 441 18.63 -8.87 -12.82
CA ASP A 441 19.76 -7.97 -12.99
C ASP A 441 21.07 -8.77 -13.09
N CYS A 442 21.19 -9.92 -12.42
CA CYS A 442 22.32 -10.85 -12.56
C CYS A 442 22.47 -11.40 -13.99
N LEU A 443 21.36 -11.62 -14.70
CA LEU A 443 21.41 -12.11 -16.10
C LEU A 443 21.90 -11.04 -17.09
N LEU A 444 21.68 -9.75 -16.78
CA LEU A 444 22.19 -8.64 -17.60
C LEU A 444 23.71 -8.45 -17.45
N TYR A 445 24.26 -8.62 -16.23
CA TYR A 445 25.71 -8.54 -16.00
C TYR A 445 26.50 -9.68 -16.63
N THR A 446 25.91 -10.85 -16.80
CA THR A 446 26.58 -12.00 -17.46
C THR A 446 26.49 -11.96 -18.99
N SER A 447 25.51 -11.25 -19.57
CA SER A 447 25.38 -11.08 -21.02
C SER A 447 26.17 -9.86 -21.57
N ASP A 448 26.26 -8.77 -20.82
CA ASP A 448 27.02 -7.58 -21.24
C ASP A 448 28.54 -7.74 -21.08
N ALA A 449 29.00 -8.58 -20.13
CA ALA A 449 30.44 -8.86 -19.99
C ALA A 449 31.02 -9.67 -21.15
N ALA A 450 30.18 -10.27 -22.02
CA ALA A 450 30.64 -11.00 -23.20
C ALA A 450 30.72 -10.14 -24.46
N ASP A 451 30.09 -8.95 -24.49
CA ASP A 451 30.00 -8.11 -25.70
C ASP A 451 30.95 -6.90 -25.71
N ASP A 452 31.55 -6.55 -24.56
CA ASP A 452 32.49 -5.41 -24.47
C ASP A 452 33.94 -5.75 -24.84
N SER A 453 34.25 -7.01 -25.27
CA SER A 453 35.57 -7.43 -25.71
C SER A 453 35.84 -7.24 -27.21
N LEU A 454 34.95 -6.62 -27.98
CA LEU A 454 35.06 -6.45 -29.44
C LEU A 454 34.88 -5.00 -29.92
N ARG A 455 35.28 -4.00 -29.13
CA ARG A 455 35.48 -2.63 -29.65
C ARG A 455 36.82 -2.08 -29.15
N VAL A 456 37.86 -2.33 -29.93
CA VAL A 456 39.08 -1.51 -30.03
C VAL A 456 38.99 -0.73 -31.32
#